data_ca2c73ce350f6b3c2ee9524eb7f2cd60
#
_entry.id   ca2c73ce350f6b3c2ee9524eb7f2cd60
#
_cell.length_a   1.000
_cell.length_b   1.000
_cell.length_c   1.000
_cell.angle_alpha   90.00
_cell.angle_beta   90.00
_cell.angle_gamma   90.00
#
_symmetry.space_group_name_H-M   'P 1'
#
loop_
_entity.id
_entity.type
_entity.pdbx_description
1 polymer ?
#
loop_
_entity_poly.entity_id
_entity_poly.type
_entity_poly.pdbx_seq_one_letter_code
_entity_poly.pdbx_strand_id
1 'polypeptide(L)'
;MTFKTVLENDKVRIMRARMDVDAREGLHTHAADTIVVHLSGGEIEDTANGKTVVNHWKPGDVEFEARGSSHSARNVGKPIDVVLVALK
;
A
#
# COMPACT_ATOMS: atom_id res chain seq x y z
N MET A 1 10.17 -0.62 3.68
CA MET A 1 8.84 -1.16 3.94
C MET A 1 8.95 -2.64 4.28
N THR A 2 8.26 -3.09 5.32
CA THR A 2 8.28 -4.48 5.75
C THR A 2 6.95 -5.15 5.49
N PHE A 3 6.99 -6.45 5.12
CA PHE A 3 5.80 -7.23 4.80
C PHE A 3 5.81 -8.52 5.59
N LYS A 4 4.63 -8.96 6.03
CA LYS A 4 4.42 -10.24 6.68
C LYS A 4 3.14 -10.88 6.16
N THR A 5 3.23 -12.07 5.59
CA THR A 5 2.05 -12.83 5.19
C THR A 5 1.36 -13.39 6.44
N VAL A 6 0.08 -13.07 6.58
CA VAL A 6 -0.72 -13.50 7.74
C VAL A 6 -1.77 -14.55 7.40
N LEU A 7 -2.15 -14.64 6.13
CA LEU A 7 -3.07 -15.66 5.62
C LEU A 7 -2.85 -15.83 4.13
N GLU A 8 -2.86 -17.07 3.67
CA GLU A 8 -2.80 -17.36 2.24
C GLU A 8 -3.57 -18.63 1.93
N ASN A 9 -4.37 -18.58 0.86
CA ASN A 9 -5.10 -19.73 0.33
C ASN A 9 -5.16 -19.60 -1.20
N ASP A 10 -6.01 -20.39 -1.86
CA ASP A 10 -6.15 -20.38 -3.31
C ASP A 10 -6.84 -19.12 -3.87
N LYS A 11 -7.42 -18.28 -3.02
CA LYS A 11 -8.19 -17.09 -3.43
C LYS A 11 -7.51 -15.78 -3.09
N VAL A 12 -6.79 -15.72 -1.97
CA VAL A 12 -6.19 -14.48 -1.49
C VAL A 12 -4.82 -14.73 -0.86
N ARG A 13 -3.99 -13.71 -0.89
CA ARG A 13 -2.80 -13.58 -0.05
C ARG A 13 -2.95 -12.30 0.76
N ILE A 14 -3.00 -12.42 2.07
CA ILE A 14 -3.18 -11.28 2.98
C ILE A 14 -1.88 -11.02 3.73
N MET A 15 -1.43 -9.78 3.68
CA MET A 15 -0.17 -9.36 4.31
C MET A 15 -0.41 -8.16 5.22
N ARG A 16 0.33 -8.12 6.32
CA ARG A 16 0.52 -6.89 7.09
C ARG A 16 1.74 -6.19 6.53
N ALA A 17 1.65 -4.88 6.37
CA ALA A 17 2.77 -4.08 5.91
C ALA A 17 2.93 -2.84 6.78
N ARG A 18 4.17 -2.44 6.99
CA ARG A 18 4.51 -1.23 7.74
C ARG A 18 5.47 -0.38 6.91
N MET A 19 5.20 0.91 6.89
CA MET A 19 6.03 1.90 6.22
C MET A 19 6.46 2.95 7.24
N ASP A 20 7.74 2.92 7.62
CA ASP A 20 8.29 3.86 8.58
C ASP A 20 8.42 5.26 7.98
N VAL A 21 8.72 6.26 8.84
CA VAL A 21 8.96 7.63 8.40
C VAL A 21 10.05 7.65 7.34
N ASP A 22 9.81 8.40 6.26
CA ASP A 22 10.70 8.52 5.09
C ASP A 22 10.96 7.21 4.32
N ALA A 23 10.32 6.12 4.69
CA ALA A 23 10.43 4.89 3.92
C ALA A 23 9.91 5.09 2.50
N ARG A 24 10.59 4.46 1.55
CA ARG A 24 10.24 4.54 0.13
C ARG A 24 9.94 3.17 -0.42
N GLU A 25 8.95 3.12 -1.29
CA GLU A 25 8.68 1.97 -2.13
C GLU A 25 8.92 2.42 -3.57
N GLY A 26 9.96 1.86 -4.21
CA GLY A 26 10.31 2.23 -5.58
C GLY A 26 9.21 1.91 -6.57
N LEU A 27 9.38 2.37 -7.81
CA LEU A 27 8.43 2.10 -8.86
C LEU A 27 8.21 0.59 -9.01
N HIS A 28 6.98 0.16 -8.90
CA HIS A 28 6.59 -1.25 -9.00
C HIS A 28 5.24 -1.36 -9.69
N THR A 29 5.01 -2.53 -10.27
CA THR A 29 3.75 -2.86 -10.95
C THR A 29 3.03 -3.91 -10.12
N HIS A 30 1.74 -3.70 -9.88
CA HIS A 30 0.92 -4.64 -9.11
C HIS A 30 0.66 -5.90 -9.94
N ALA A 31 1.06 -7.06 -9.40
CA ALA A 31 0.87 -8.35 -10.05
C ALA A 31 -0.56 -8.90 -9.88
N ALA A 32 -1.35 -8.32 -8.98
CA ALA A 32 -2.71 -8.74 -8.66
C ALA A 32 -3.54 -7.53 -8.26
N ASP A 33 -4.87 -7.62 -8.45
CA ASP A 33 -5.79 -6.65 -7.85
C ASP A 33 -5.61 -6.71 -6.33
N THR A 34 -5.37 -5.55 -5.71
CA THR A 34 -5.03 -5.49 -4.30
C THR A 34 -5.92 -4.47 -3.59
N ILE A 35 -6.50 -4.89 -2.48
CA ILE A 35 -7.23 -4.01 -1.57
C ILE A 35 -6.29 -3.64 -0.44
N VAL A 36 -6.15 -2.35 -0.16
CA VAL A 36 -5.33 -1.85 0.94
C VAL A 36 -6.26 -1.30 2.01
N VAL A 37 -6.16 -1.84 3.21
CA VAL A 37 -6.92 -1.35 4.38
C VAL A 37 -5.95 -0.62 5.30
N HIS A 38 -6.20 0.66 5.52
CA HIS A 38 -5.39 1.48 6.41
C HIS A 38 -5.78 1.24 7.87
N LEU A 39 -4.86 0.69 8.66
CA LEU A 39 -5.07 0.46 10.09
C LEU A 39 -4.75 1.72 10.90
N SER A 40 -3.77 2.49 10.43
CA SER A 40 -3.39 3.78 11.02
C SER A 40 -3.51 4.88 9.98
N GLY A 41 -3.71 6.10 10.42
CA GLY A 41 -3.69 7.24 9.51
C GLY A 41 -2.27 7.68 9.17
N GLY A 42 -2.13 8.52 8.15
CA GLY A 42 -0.86 9.10 7.76
C GLY A 42 -0.90 9.69 6.37
N GLU A 43 0.24 10.17 5.91
CA GLU A 43 0.39 10.82 4.62
C GLU A 43 1.38 10.04 3.76
N ILE A 44 0.95 9.70 2.55
CA ILE A 44 1.79 9.02 1.56
C ILE A 44 1.84 9.86 0.29
N GLU A 45 3.05 10.10 -0.18
CA GLU A 45 3.30 10.73 -1.48
C GLU A 45 3.35 9.64 -2.53
N ASP A 46 2.37 9.63 -3.42
CA ASP A 46 2.29 8.68 -4.53
C ASP A 46 2.69 9.36 -5.83
N THR A 47 3.52 8.68 -6.61
CA THR A 47 3.89 9.13 -7.95
C THR A 47 3.47 8.07 -8.97
N ALA A 48 2.63 8.47 -9.91
CA ALA A 48 2.14 7.61 -10.98
C ALA A 48 1.95 8.44 -12.24
N ASN A 49 2.37 7.91 -13.38
CA ASN A 49 2.21 8.58 -14.69
C ASN A 49 2.78 10.01 -14.70
N GLY A 50 3.90 10.23 -14.03
CA GLY A 50 4.55 11.53 -13.95
C GLY A 50 3.87 12.53 -13.01
N LYS A 51 2.84 12.12 -12.29
CA LYS A 51 2.16 12.96 -11.31
C LYS A 51 2.44 12.51 -9.90
N THR A 52 2.69 13.47 -9.02
CA THR A 52 2.89 13.22 -7.59
C THR A 52 1.76 13.85 -6.80
N VAL A 53 1.12 13.05 -5.93
CA VAL A 53 0.01 13.46 -5.08
C VAL A 53 0.28 12.99 -3.66
N VAL A 54 0.03 13.84 -2.68
CA VAL A 54 0.05 13.44 -1.27
C VAL A 54 -1.36 13.04 -0.85
N ASN A 55 -1.52 11.79 -0.46
CA ASN A 55 -2.79 11.27 0.04
C ASN A 55 -2.76 11.29 1.58
N HIS A 56 -3.87 11.74 2.17
CA HIS A 56 -4.05 11.77 3.62
C HIS A 56 -4.99 10.64 4.01
N TRP A 57 -4.43 9.61 4.63
CA TRP A 57 -5.19 8.42 5.02
C TRP A 57 -5.64 8.50 6.47
N LYS A 58 -6.80 7.93 6.75
CA LYS A 58 -7.38 7.81 8.09
C LYS A 58 -7.54 6.34 8.43
N PRO A 59 -7.53 5.97 9.73
CA PRO A 59 -7.83 4.60 10.14
C PRO A 59 -9.16 4.13 9.56
N GLY A 60 -9.16 2.95 8.92
CA GLY A 60 -10.33 2.38 8.28
C GLY A 60 -10.51 2.75 6.81
N ASP A 61 -9.72 3.67 6.26
CA ASP A 61 -9.76 3.97 4.84
C ASP A 61 -9.31 2.76 4.03
N VAL A 62 -9.91 2.61 2.85
CA VAL A 62 -9.63 1.50 1.94
C VAL A 62 -9.32 2.06 0.57
N GLU A 63 -8.29 1.51 -0.08
CA GLU A 63 -8.00 1.81 -1.47
C GLU A 63 -7.91 0.53 -2.29
N PHE A 64 -8.11 0.67 -3.59
CA PHE A 64 -8.00 -0.41 -4.55
C PHE A 64 -6.86 -0.12 -5.52
N GLU A 65 -5.95 -1.08 -5.65
CA GLU A 65 -4.84 -1.00 -6.59
C GLU A 65 -5.02 -2.07 -7.66
N ALA A 66 -5.28 -1.65 -8.88
CA ALA A 66 -5.58 -2.57 -9.98
C ALA A 66 -4.33 -3.33 -10.42
N ARG A 67 -4.53 -4.59 -10.80
CA ARG A 67 -3.49 -5.38 -11.47
C ARG A 67 -2.97 -4.62 -12.70
N GLY A 68 -1.66 -4.59 -12.87
CA GLY A 68 -1.01 -3.90 -13.97
C GLY A 68 -0.77 -2.41 -13.74
N SER A 69 -1.32 -1.81 -12.68
CA SER A 69 -1.02 -0.43 -12.33
C SER A 69 0.38 -0.30 -11.72
N SER A 70 1.02 0.82 -11.96
CA SER A 70 2.38 1.09 -11.48
C SER A 70 2.43 2.40 -10.72
N HIS A 71 3.17 2.41 -9.62
CA HIS A 71 3.44 3.63 -8.87
C HIS A 71 4.68 3.49 -8.01
N SER A 72 5.14 4.62 -7.46
CA SER A 72 6.08 4.67 -6.37
C SER A 72 5.48 5.43 -5.22
N ALA A 73 5.94 5.16 -4.00
CA ALA A 73 5.39 5.76 -2.81
C ALA A 73 6.48 6.15 -1.82
N ARG A 74 6.22 7.20 -1.04
CA ARG A 74 7.08 7.62 0.06
C ARG A 74 6.20 8.04 1.23
N ASN A 75 6.53 7.57 2.42
CA ASN A 75 5.88 8.04 3.63
C ASN A 75 6.42 9.42 4.01
N VAL A 76 5.57 10.43 3.97
CA VAL A 76 5.92 11.82 4.32
C VAL A 76 5.35 12.26 5.67
N GLY A 77 4.84 11.32 6.44
CA GLY A 77 4.28 11.56 7.77
C GLY A 77 4.77 10.55 8.80
N LYS A 78 3.89 10.17 9.71
CA LYS A 78 4.17 9.19 10.77
C LYS A 78 4.19 7.76 10.22
N PRO A 79 4.71 6.76 10.98
CA PRO A 79 4.66 5.37 10.56
C PRO A 79 3.24 4.92 10.22
N ILE A 80 3.10 4.13 9.17
CA ILE A 80 1.81 3.65 8.65
C ILE A 80 1.78 2.13 8.68
N ASP A 81 0.65 1.59 9.17
CA ASP A 81 0.34 0.17 9.13
C ASP A 81 -0.86 -0.07 8.23
N VAL A 82 -0.76 -1.06 7.36
CA VAL A 82 -1.82 -1.44 6.43
C VAL A 82 -1.97 -2.96 6.37
N VAL A 83 -3.15 -3.38 5.92
CA VAL A 83 -3.41 -4.76 5.49
C VAL A 83 -3.56 -4.74 3.97
N LEU A 84 -2.81 -5.61 3.30
CA LEU A 84 -2.89 -5.79 1.86
C LEU A 84 -3.60 -7.10 1.57
N VAL A 85 -4.67 -7.04 0.78
CA VAL A 85 -5.41 -8.22 0.34
C VAL A 85 -5.19 -8.37 -1.16
N ALA A 86 -4.28 -9.26 -1.54
CA ALA A 86 -4.02 -9.56 -2.95
C ALA A 86 -4.97 -10.65 -3.43
N LEU A 87 -5.75 -10.37 -4.44
CA LEU A 87 -6.72 -11.31 -5.01
C LEU A 87 -6.03 -12.20 -6.05
N LYS A 88 -6.22 -13.50 -5.94
CA LYS A 88 -5.60 -14.47 -6.87
C LYS A 88 -6.50 -14.80 -8.05
#